data_6f2d74b5c8df1df2ed2453c04b7681c9
#
_entry.id   6f2d74b5c8df1df2ed2453c04b7681c9
#
_cell.length_a   1.000
_cell.length_b   1.000
_cell.length_c   1.000
_cell.angle_alpha   90.00
_cell.angle_beta   90.00
_cell.angle_gamma   90.00
#
_symmetry.space_group_name_H-M   'P 1'
#
loop_
_entity.id
_entity.type
_entity.pdbx_description
1 polymer ?
#
loop_
_entity_poly.entity_id
_entity_poly.type
_entity_poly.pdbx_seq_one_letter_code
_entity_poly.pdbx_strand_id
1 'polypeptide(L)'
;LPTTWRPGPPLGCSAGNRMMQSPPITQEITVEEMERYKQATAEMCANLQVCGFDSLLFHFGHSIPVAQFLSPLTDRRTDQYGGSTENRCRYLVEILDACREATRGRMTFEVRMSATEFAEGGIDLEEGIRIASILQDHCDIIQASCGMITEKYMTWTHPCQHMGYHPNLWLAEAFKKSGKIHKPVTAVGGLESLQAAEDAIAEGKCDFFAVARQLIADPETIKKAIDGRADDVVPCIKCMRCHDSTVYGHHFQCSVNPTAGLENSIAHLVQPVERVKK
;
A
#
# COMPACT_ATOMS: atom_id res chain seq x y z
N LEU A 1 1.22 4.77 15.02
CA LEU A 1 0.96 6.10 15.60
C LEU A 1 1.61 7.14 14.70
N PRO A 2 0.92 8.25 14.36
CA PRO A 2 1.56 9.34 13.64
C PRO A 2 2.76 9.82 14.43
N THR A 3 3.92 9.84 13.81
CA THR A 3 5.19 10.31 14.41
C THR A 3 5.13 11.75 14.91
N THR A 4 4.10 12.50 14.50
CA THR A 4 3.85 13.91 14.86
C THR A 4 3.37 14.13 16.29
N TRP A 5 2.95 13.10 17.01
CA TRP A 5 2.36 13.22 18.37
C TRP A 5 3.31 12.86 19.49
N ARG A 6 4.53 12.46 19.17
CA ARG A 6 5.52 12.08 20.16
C ARG A 6 6.61 13.18 20.25
N PRO A 7 6.92 13.69 21.43
CA PRO A 7 8.11 14.53 21.62
C PRO A 7 9.35 13.65 21.42
N GLY A 8 10.19 13.99 20.46
CA GLY A 8 11.43 13.29 20.14
C GLY A 8 11.50 12.78 18.69
N PRO A 9 12.62 12.16 18.32
CA PRO A 9 12.80 11.62 16.97
C PRO A 9 11.83 10.47 16.71
N PRO A 10 11.44 10.22 15.43
CA PRO A 10 10.57 9.12 15.08
C PRO A 10 11.20 7.77 15.41
N LEU A 11 10.35 6.79 15.71
CA LEU A 11 10.78 5.41 15.93
C LEU A 11 10.89 4.65 14.60
N GLY A 12 11.90 3.81 14.48
CA GLY A 12 12.09 2.86 13.40
C GLY A 12 12.59 1.53 13.94
N CYS A 13 12.70 0.49 13.09
CA CYS A 13 13.22 -0.79 13.53
C CYS A 13 14.65 -0.69 14.06
N SER A 14 15.46 0.20 13.46
CA SER A 14 16.83 0.49 13.88
C SER A 14 17.11 1.99 13.86
N ALA A 15 18.06 2.42 14.69
CA ALA A 15 18.52 3.81 14.72
C ALA A 15 19.15 4.22 13.38
N GLY A 16 19.00 5.48 13.01
CA GLY A 16 19.62 6.07 11.83
C GLY A 16 18.91 5.85 10.51
N ASN A 17 17.77 5.16 10.48
CA ASN A 17 16.95 5.07 9.28
C ASN A 17 16.32 6.43 8.96
N ARG A 18 16.19 6.74 7.68
CA ARG A 18 15.49 7.95 7.23
C ARG A 18 14.01 7.65 7.01
N MET A 19 13.18 8.59 7.40
CA MET A 19 11.76 8.63 7.04
C MET A 19 11.52 9.79 6.09
N MET A 20 11.11 9.47 4.85
CA MET A 20 10.82 10.47 3.80
C MET A 20 11.98 11.46 3.53
N GLN A 21 11.68 12.60 2.89
CA GLN A 21 12.65 13.51 2.27
C GLN A 21 13.39 14.46 3.23
N SER A 22 13.20 14.34 4.55
CA SER A 22 13.86 15.22 5.52
C SER A 22 14.26 14.47 6.78
N PRO A 23 15.38 14.91 7.45
CA PRO A 23 15.61 14.37 8.78
C PRO A 23 14.35 14.55 9.60
N PRO A 24 13.87 13.54 10.28
CA PRO A 24 14.57 13.01 11.40
C PRO A 24 15.09 11.60 11.19
N ILE A 25 16.28 11.38 11.68
CA ILE A 25 16.87 10.08 11.87
C ILE A 25 16.06 9.34 12.93
N THR A 26 15.66 8.10 12.64
CA THR A 26 14.87 7.30 13.58
C THR A 26 15.70 6.92 14.81
N GLN A 27 15.03 6.80 15.96
CA GLN A 27 15.51 6.00 17.09
C GLN A 27 15.04 4.56 16.95
N GLU A 28 15.84 3.61 17.44
CA GLU A 28 15.42 2.22 17.50
C GLU A 28 14.27 2.08 18.50
N ILE A 29 13.20 1.43 18.05
CA ILE A 29 12.05 1.13 18.89
C ILE A 29 12.41 0.03 19.90
N THR A 30 12.10 0.23 21.17
CA THR A 30 12.29 -0.77 22.21
C THR A 30 11.22 -1.88 22.14
N VAL A 31 11.53 -3.05 22.68
CA VAL A 31 10.57 -4.18 22.72
C VAL A 31 9.30 -3.79 23.50
N GLU A 32 9.43 -2.99 24.57
CA GLU A 32 8.28 -2.49 25.31
C GLU A 32 7.40 -1.55 24.46
N GLU A 33 8.00 -0.69 23.66
CA GLU A 33 7.27 0.19 22.72
C GLU A 33 6.63 -0.62 21.60
N MET A 34 7.29 -1.67 21.10
CA MET A 34 6.73 -2.60 20.12
C MET A 34 5.48 -3.28 20.68
N GLU A 35 5.54 -3.75 21.92
CA GLU A 35 4.39 -4.38 22.59
C GLU A 35 3.21 -3.39 22.73
N ARG A 36 3.47 -2.16 23.15
CA ARG A 36 2.43 -1.11 23.24
C ARG A 36 1.82 -0.78 21.87
N TYR A 37 2.66 -0.72 20.83
CA TYR A 37 2.17 -0.49 19.46
C TYR A 37 1.30 -1.64 18.97
N LYS A 38 1.71 -2.89 19.21
CA LYS A 38 0.95 -4.10 18.86
C LYS A 38 -0.43 -4.09 19.54
N GLN A 39 -0.48 -3.85 20.85
CA GLN A 39 -1.74 -3.78 21.60
C GLN A 39 -2.66 -2.66 21.08
N ALA A 40 -2.14 -1.45 20.90
CA ALA A 40 -2.91 -0.34 20.35
C ALA A 40 -3.46 -0.62 18.95
N THR A 41 -2.70 -1.36 18.12
CA THR A 41 -3.15 -1.76 16.77
C THR A 41 -4.27 -2.79 16.89
N ALA A 42 -4.17 -3.76 17.76
CA ALA A 42 -5.21 -4.76 18.01
C ALA A 42 -6.52 -4.12 18.50
N GLU A 43 -6.43 -3.20 19.46
CA GLU A 43 -7.58 -2.43 19.95
C GLU A 43 -8.22 -1.58 18.82
N MET A 44 -7.41 -0.94 17.98
CA MET A 44 -7.90 -0.20 16.81
C MET A 44 -8.67 -1.13 15.86
N CYS A 45 -8.15 -2.33 15.56
CA CYS A 45 -8.84 -3.30 14.71
C CYS A 45 -10.20 -3.72 15.30
N ALA A 46 -10.25 -3.99 16.60
CA ALA A 46 -11.51 -4.32 17.28
C ALA A 46 -12.53 -3.17 17.20
N ASN A 47 -12.08 -1.93 17.41
CA ASN A 47 -12.94 -0.74 17.30
C ASN A 47 -13.45 -0.53 15.87
N LEU A 48 -12.61 -0.72 14.85
CA LEU A 48 -13.03 -0.63 13.46
C LEU A 48 -14.07 -1.70 13.10
N GLN A 49 -13.93 -2.93 13.63
CA GLN A 49 -14.94 -3.95 13.47
C GLN A 49 -16.29 -3.54 14.09
N VAL A 50 -16.29 -2.95 15.28
CA VAL A 50 -17.51 -2.41 15.91
C VAL A 50 -18.12 -1.29 15.07
N CYS A 51 -17.30 -0.50 14.38
CA CYS A 51 -17.75 0.53 13.45
C CYS A 51 -18.30 -0.01 12.12
N GLY A 52 -18.28 -1.33 11.90
CA GLY A 52 -18.85 -1.97 10.71
C GLY A 52 -17.87 -2.19 9.57
N PHE A 53 -16.56 -2.12 9.82
CA PHE A 53 -15.55 -2.51 8.81
C PHE A 53 -15.42 -4.02 8.77
N ASP A 54 -15.44 -4.59 7.55
CA ASP A 54 -15.30 -6.04 7.31
C ASP A 54 -13.88 -6.44 6.96
N SER A 55 -13.04 -5.48 6.50
CA SER A 55 -11.67 -5.75 6.09
C SER A 55 -10.73 -4.61 6.45
N LEU A 56 -9.45 -4.95 6.63
CA LEU A 56 -8.38 -3.99 6.88
C LEU A 56 -7.17 -4.30 6.00
N LEU A 57 -6.58 -3.24 5.43
CA LEU A 57 -5.31 -3.32 4.73
C LEU A 57 -4.19 -2.89 5.67
N PHE A 58 -3.30 -3.83 5.99
CA PHE A 58 -2.06 -3.56 6.73
C PHE A 58 -0.97 -3.13 5.74
N HIS A 59 -0.46 -1.93 5.92
CA HIS A 59 0.59 -1.43 5.06
C HIS A 59 1.97 -1.77 5.63
N PHE A 60 2.58 -2.84 5.11
CA PHE A 60 3.91 -3.35 5.47
C PHE A 60 4.91 -3.21 4.32
N GLY A 61 4.84 -2.11 3.60
CA GLY A 61 5.71 -1.82 2.46
C GLY A 61 6.31 -0.42 2.50
N HIS A 62 7.13 -0.13 1.51
CA HIS A 62 7.67 1.20 1.19
C HIS A 62 8.53 1.82 2.30
N SER A 63 9.14 1.02 3.15
CA SER A 63 10.02 1.47 4.26
C SER A 63 9.34 2.41 5.27
N ILE A 64 8.00 2.36 5.40
CA ILE A 64 7.35 2.98 6.57
C ILE A 64 7.82 2.29 7.86
N PRO A 65 7.71 2.92 9.04
CA PRO A 65 8.37 2.44 10.25
C PRO A 65 8.22 0.95 10.56
N VAL A 66 7.02 0.40 10.44
CA VAL A 66 6.78 -1.04 10.67
C VAL A 66 7.34 -1.91 9.55
N ALA A 67 7.31 -1.44 8.30
CA ALA A 67 7.86 -2.16 7.14
C ALA A 67 9.40 -2.22 7.15
N GLN A 68 10.07 -1.31 7.87
CA GLN A 68 11.52 -1.30 7.99
C GLN A 68 12.08 -2.59 8.61
N PHE A 69 11.29 -3.31 9.39
CA PHE A 69 11.69 -4.62 9.92
C PHE A 69 11.92 -5.65 8.81
N LEU A 70 11.16 -5.62 7.73
CA LEU A 70 11.25 -6.62 6.66
C LEU A 70 12.53 -6.53 5.84
N SER A 71 13.09 -5.31 5.69
CA SER A 71 14.21 -5.06 4.78
C SER A 71 15.56 -5.24 5.47
N PRO A 72 16.46 -6.07 4.92
CA PRO A 72 17.83 -6.20 5.43
C PRO A 72 18.63 -4.90 5.31
N LEU A 73 18.21 -3.96 4.45
CA LEU A 73 18.82 -2.64 4.31
C LEU A 73 18.53 -1.73 5.51
N THR A 74 17.35 -1.85 6.10
CA THR A 74 16.88 -0.97 7.19
C THR A 74 16.89 -1.65 8.55
N ASP A 75 16.72 -2.95 8.61
CA ASP A 75 16.77 -3.71 9.85
C ASP A 75 18.21 -4.16 10.16
N ARG A 76 18.80 -3.52 11.15
CA ARG A 76 20.13 -3.83 11.67
C ARG A 76 20.09 -4.36 13.10
N ARG A 77 18.91 -4.83 13.54
CA ARG A 77 18.73 -5.42 14.87
C ARG A 77 19.51 -6.71 15.01
N THR A 78 19.99 -6.96 16.23
CA THR A 78 20.71 -8.18 16.59
C THR A 78 19.95 -9.05 17.58
N ASP A 79 18.72 -8.64 17.92
CA ASP A 79 17.80 -9.41 18.75
C ASP A 79 16.93 -10.37 17.89
N GLN A 80 15.91 -10.94 18.51
CA GLN A 80 14.99 -11.90 17.85
C GLN A 80 14.17 -11.32 16.69
N TYR A 81 14.21 -10.02 16.46
CA TYR A 81 13.47 -9.32 15.39
C TYR A 81 14.35 -8.96 14.19
N GLY A 82 15.66 -9.26 14.23
CA GLY A 82 16.61 -8.96 13.16
C GLY A 82 17.36 -10.17 12.64
N GLY A 83 18.12 -9.98 11.55
CA GLY A 83 18.95 -11.01 10.93
C GLY A 83 18.19 -11.84 9.89
N SER A 84 17.70 -13.04 10.21
CA SER A 84 17.03 -13.91 9.24
C SER A 84 15.68 -13.35 8.79
N THR A 85 15.19 -13.82 7.64
CA THR A 85 13.86 -13.41 7.11
C THR A 85 12.75 -13.69 8.11
N GLU A 86 12.80 -14.82 8.77
CA GLU A 86 11.83 -15.24 9.79
C GLU A 86 11.82 -14.27 10.98
N ASN A 87 13.00 -13.85 11.44
CA ASN A 87 13.13 -12.88 12.52
C ASN A 87 12.62 -11.50 12.11
N ARG A 88 12.95 -11.04 10.90
CA ARG A 88 12.48 -9.76 10.37
C ARG A 88 10.96 -9.74 10.18
N CYS A 89 10.33 -10.87 9.86
CA CYS A 89 8.88 -11.00 9.77
C CYS A 89 8.19 -11.10 11.15
N ARG A 90 8.88 -11.54 12.19
CA ARG A 90 8.32 -11.88 13.50
C ARG A 90 7.41 -10.81 14.08
N TYR A 91 7.86 -9.56 14.13
CA TYR A 91 7.06 -8.48 14.71
C TYR A 91 5.76 -8.21 13.94
N LEU A 92 5.80 -8.32 12.61
CA LEU A 92 4.63 -8.12 11.77
C LEU A 92 3.62 -9.28 11.95
N VAL A 93 4.12 -10.50 12.08
CA VAL A 93 3.32 -11.69 12.42
C VAL A 93 2.64 -11.48 13.78
N GLU A 94 3.38 -11.08 14.80
CA GLU A 94 2.83 -10.81 16.13
C GLU A 94 1.73 -9.73 16.11
N ILE A 95 1.87 -8.69 15.28
CA ILE A 95 0.82 -7.67 15.09
C ILE A 95 -0.42 -8.29 14.45
N LEU A 96 -0.26 -9.05 13.36
CA LEU A 96 -1.38 -9.68 12.65
C LEU A 96 -2.13 -10.65 13.56
N ASP A 97 -1.42 -11.47 14.31
CA ASP A 97 -2.01 -12.46 15.24
C ASP A 97 -2.79 -11.76 16.36
N ALA A 98 -2.22 -10.71 16.97
CA ALA A 98 -2.92 -9.94 17.99
C ALA A 98 -4.19 -9.26 17.44
N CYS A 99 -4.14 -8.72 16.21
CA CYS A 99 -5.31 -8.14 15.56
C CYS A 99 -6.35 -9.23 15.22
N ARG A 100 -5.91 -10.42 14.79
CA ARG A 100 -6.79 -11.56 14.49
C ARG A 100 -7.52 -12.03 15.75
N GLU A 101 -6.82 -12.11 16.89
CA GLU A 101 -7.42 -12.44 18.16
C GLU A 101 -8.44 -11.38 18.61
N ALA A 102 -8.06 -10.09 18.57
CA ALA A 102 -8.93 -8.99 18.97
C ALA A 102 -10.22 -8.90 18.15
N THR A 103 -10.16 -9.24 16.86
CA THR A 103 -11.32 -9.28 15.96
C THR A 103 -12.03 -10.64 15.95
N ARG A 104 -11.55 -11.60 16.72
CA ARG A 104 -12.07 -12.99 16.76
C ARG A 104 -12.14 -13.64 15.38
N GLY A 105 -11.17 -13.35 14.52
CA GLY A 105 -11.10 -13.86 13.15
C GLY A 105 -12.21 -13.39 12.21
N ARG A 106 -13.00 -12.37 12.56
CA ARG A 106 -14.18 -11.95 11.79
C ARG A 106 -13.91 -10.81 10.82
N MET A 107 -12.66 -10.41 10.63
CA MET A 107 -12.25 -9.41 9.65
C MET A 107 -11.30 -10.01 8.64
N THR A 108 -11.42 -9.61 7.38
CA THR A 108 -10.45 -9.93 6.34
C THR A 108 -9.22 -9.04 6.48
N PHE A 109 -8.04 -9.64 6.49
CA PHE A 109 -6.78 -8.93 6.54
C PHE A 109 -6.05 -9.01 5.21
N GLU A 110 -5.83 -7.87 4.58
CA GLU A 110 -4.98 -7.72 3.42
C GLU A 110 -3.63 -7.12 3.84
N VAL A 111 -2.54 -7.75 3.43
CA VAL A 111 -1.19 -7.25 3.70
C VAL A 111 -0.56 -6.69 2.44
N ARG A 112 -0.32 -5.38 2.40
CA ARG A 112 0.45 -4.72 1.34
C ARG A 112 1.91 -4.67 1.72
N MET A 113 2.77 -5.27 0.89
CA MET A 113 4.21 -5.31 1.10
C MET A 113 4.99 -4.93 -0.16
N SER A 114 6.26 -4.57 -0.01
CA SER A 114 7.17 -4.40 -1.14
C SER A 114 7.67 -5.77 -1.57
N ALA A 115 7.23 -6.24 -2.74
CA ALA A 115 7.73 -7.47 -3.37
C ALA A 115 9.21 -7.31 -3.79
N THR A 116 9.61 -6.07 -4.07
CA THR A 116 11.01 -5.66 -4.27
C THR A 116 11.16 -4.19 -3.92
N GLU A 117 12.30 -3.81 -3.37
CA GLU A 117 12.63 -2.41 -3.07
C GLU A 117 13.38 -1.72 -4.20
N PHE A 118 13.91 -2.47 -5.18
CA PHE A 118 14.82 -2.02 -6.22
C PHE A 118 16.11 -1.37 -5.69
N ALA A 119 16.42 -1.58 -4.43
CA ALA A 119 17.58 -1.05 -3.75
C ALA A 119 18.60 -2.15 -3.51
N GLU A 120 19.87 -1.86 -3.78
CA GLU A 120 20.97 -2.78 -3.48
C GLU A 120 21.03 -3.07 -1.98
N GLY A 121 21.07 -4.35 -1.60
CA GLY A 121 21.02 -4.80 -0.21
C GLY A 121 19.65 -4.73 0.45
N GLY A 122 18.62 -4.29 -0.27
CA GLY A 122 17.21 -4.32 0.16
C GLY A 122 16.50 -5.61 -0.24
N ILE A 123 15.17 -5.59 -0.17
CA ILE A 123 14.33 -6.72 -0.59
C ILE A 123 14.40 -6.85 -2.11
N ASP A 124 14.93 -7.97 -2.62
CA ASP A 124 14.76 -8.39 -4.00
C ASP A 124 13.50 -9.26 -4.15
N LEU A 125 13.18 -9.69 -5.37
CA LEU A 125 11.96 -10.46 -5.63
C LEU A 125 11.96 -11.83 -4.92
N GLU A 126 13.11 -12.48 -4.82
CA GLU A 126 13.21 -13.79 -4.15
C GLU A 126 12.93 -13.65 -2.65
N GLU A 127 13.54 -12.64 -2.03
CA GLU A 127 13.30 -12.31 -0.63
C GLU A 127 11.86 -11.83 -0.40
N GLY A 128 11.30 -11.04 -1.33
CA GLY A 128 9.89 -10.64 -1.27
C GLY A 128 8.92 -11.82 -1.31
N ILE A 129 9.18 -12.83 -2.15
CA ILE A 129 8.40 -14.08 -2.18
C ILE A 129 8.56 -14.85 -0.87
N ARG A 130 9.77 -14.89 -0.27
CA ARG A 130 10.02 -15.54 1.01
C ARG A 130 9.24 -14.86 2.15
N ILE A 131 9.30 -13.54 2.23
CA ILE A 131 8.53 -12.74 3.18
C ILE A 131 7.03 -12.99 3.01
N ALA A 132 6.51 -12.92 1.78
CA ALA A 132 5.10 -13.17 1.49
C ALA A 132 4.67 -14.57 1.90
N SER A 133 5.54 -15.60 1.71
CA SER A 133 5.26 -16.98 2.10
C SER A 133 5.14 -17.17 3.62
N ILE A 134 5.78 -16.30 4.41
CA ILE A 134 5.64 -16.30 5.88
C ILE A 134 4.35 -15.55 6.28
N LEU A 135 4.16 -14.34 5.72
CA LEU A 135 3.04 -13.48 6.13
C LEU A 135 1.67 -14.02 5.71
N GLN A 136 1.60 -14.81 4.62
CA GLN A 136 0.32 -15.34 4.11
C GLN A 136 -0.41 -16.25 5.11
N ASP A 137 0.29 -16.89 6.03
CA ASP A 137 -0.35 -17.76 7.04
C ASP A 137 -1.07 -16.95 8.15
N HIS A 138 -0.80 -15.64 8.22
CA HIS A 138 -1.35 -14.69 9.19
C HIS A 138 -2.31 -13.66 8.59
N CYS A 139 -2.54 -13.70 7.28
CA CYS A 139 -3.47 -12.81 6.57
C CYS A 139 -4.33 -13.58 5.57
N ASP A 140 -5.26 -12.89 4.92
CA ASP A 140 -6.19 -13.50 3.97
C ASP A 140 -5.84 -13.17 2.51
N ILE A 141 -5.20 -12.02 2.28
CA ILE A 141 -4.83 -11.51 0.96
C ILE A 141 -3.44 -10.89 1.03
N ILE A 142 -2.60 -11.12 0.02
CA ILE A 142 -1.30 -10.47 -0.15
C ILE A 142 -1.40 -9.45 -1.29
N GLN A 143 -1.03 -8.19 -1.02
CA GLN A 143 -0.94 -7.16 -2.04
C GLN A 143 0.50 -6.89 -2.41
N ALA A 144 0.87 -7.24 -3.66
CA ALA A 144 2.22 -7.09 -4.19
C ALA A 144 2.47 -5.65 -4.67
N SER A 145 3.18 -4.86 -3.87
CA SER A 145 3.66 -3.52 -4.21
C SER A 145 5.18 -3.52 -4.38
N CYS A 146 5.82 -2.35 -4.51
CA CYS A 146 7.27 -2.25 -4.63
C CYS A 146 7.82 -0.87 -4.28
N GLY A 147 9.14 -0.79 -4.17
CA GLY A 147 9.87 0.45 -3.93
C GLY A 147 9.94 0.84 -2.46
N MET A 148 10.59 1.95 -2.22
CA MET A 148 10.80 2.57 -0.90
C MET A 148 10.40 4.04 -0.95
N ILE A 149 9.94 4.60 0.17
CA ILE A 149 9.70 6.04 0.32
C ILE A 149 11.04 6.75 0.59
N THR A 150 11.93 6.68 -0.38
CA THR A 150 13.17 7.46 -0.44
C THR A 150 13.27 8.11 -1.81
N GLU A 151 13.93 9.26 -1.92
CA GLU A 151 13.98 10.06 -3.15
C GLU A 151 14.29 9.24 -4.41
N LYS A 152 15.24 8.31 -4.30
CA LYS A 152 15.70 7.49 -5.44
C LYS A 152 14.69 6.44 -5.90
N TYR A 153 13.88 5.88 -4.99
CA TYR A 153 13.04 4.71 -5.26
C TYR A 153 11.53 4.98 -5.18
N MET A 154 11.15 6.21 -4.83
CA MET A 154 9.76 6.62 -4.65
C MET A 154 8.93 6.46 -5.93
N THR A 155 9.51 6.63 -7.10
CA THR A 155 8.82 6.52 -8.38
C THR A 155 8.19 5.15 -8.58
N TRP A 156 8.80 4.08 -8.06
CA TRP A 156 8.26 2.73 -8.12
C TRP A 156 7.05 2.53 -7.20
N THR A 157 7.01 3.25 -6.08
CA THR A 157 5.85 3.18 -5.17
C THR A 157 4.61 3.85 -5.76
N HIS A 158 4.81 4.87 -6.59
CA HIS A 158 3.76 5.67 -7.24
C HIS A 158 4.07 5.87 -8.72
N PRO A 159 3.94 4.81 -9.56
CA PRO A 159 4.31 4.89 -10.96
C PRO A 159 3.64 6.05 -11.69
N CYS A 160 4.42 6.81 -12.43
CA CYS A 160 4.00 7.94 -13.24
C CYS A 160 3.89 7.57 -14.73
N GLN A 161 3.44 8.49 -15.55
CA GLN A 161 3.10 8.21 -16.95
C GLN A 161 4.29 7.68 -17.77
N HIS A 162 5.50 8.18 -17.56
CA HIS A 162 6.67 7.76 -18.33
C HIS A 162 7.13 6.32 -18.03
N MET A 163 6.61 5.68 -16.99
CA MET A 163 6.89 4.27 -16.70
C MET A 163 6.01 3.29 -17.50
N GLY A 164 5.20 3.81 -18.43
CA GLY A 164 4.30 3.00 -19.25
C GLY A 164 3.04 2.54 -18.50
N TYR A 165 2.38 1.53 -19.05
CA TYR A 165 1.14 0.96 -18.51
C TYR A 165 1.45 -0.24 -17.62
N HIS A 166 0.76 -0.32 -16.48
CA HIS A 166 0.79 -1.45 -15.54
C HIS A 166 2.22 -1.90 -15.12
N PRO A 167 3.14 -0.97 -14.81
CA PRO A 167 4.56 -1.30 -14.63
C PRO A 167 4.84 -2.25 -13.47
N ASN A 168 3.91 -2.39 -12.52
CA ASN A 168 4.07 -3.25 -11.34
C ASN A 168 3.24 -4.55 -11.41
N LEU A 169 2.45 -4.79 -12.47
CA LEU A 169 1.60 -5.98 -12.57
C LEU A 169 2.41 -7.30 -12.51
N TRP A 170 3.59 -7.31 -13.09
CA TRP A 170 4.48 -8.48 -13.10
C TRP A 170 4.88 -8.99 -11.71
N LEU A 171 4.79 -8.15 -10.66
CA LEU A 171 5.10 -8.55 -9.29
C LEU A 171 4.04 -9.50 -8.72
N ALA A 172 2.76 -9.18 -8.94
CA ALA A 172 1.67 -10.08 -8.57
C ALA A 172 1.75 -11.39 -9.37
N GLU A 173 2.03 -11.30 -10.66
CA GLU A 173 2.24 -12.47 -11.52
C GLU A 173 3.41 -13.33 -11.03
N ALA A 174 4.52 -12.71 -10.62
CA ALA A 174 5.67 -13.43 -10.07
C ALA A 174 5.32 -14.14 -8.76
N PHE A 175 4.54 -13.52 -7.88
CA PHE A 175 4.05 -14.16 -6.66
C PHE A 175 3.21 -15.40 -6.98
N LYS A 176 2.23 -15.26 -7.89
CA LYS A 176 1.38 -16.38 -8.35
C LYS A 176 2.20 -17.51 -8.99
N LYS A 177 3.15 -17.17 -9.87
CA LYS A 177 4.01 -18.15 -10.56
C LYS A 177 5.05 -18.82 -9.67
N SER A 178 5.36 -18.24 -8.51
CA SER A 178 6.36 -18.80 -7.59
C SER A 178 6.00 -20.19 -7.05
N GLY A 179 4.71 -20.55 -7.05
CA GLY A 179 4.19 -21.75 -6.42
C GLY A 179 4.30 -21.77 -4.89
N LYS A 180 4.78 -20.67 -4.27
CA LYS A 180 4.97 -20.55 -2.81
C LYS A 180 3.82 -19.77 -2.16
N ILE A 181 3.09 -18.97 -2.93
CA ILE A 181 1.97 -18.17 -2.42
C ILE A 181 0.66 -18.85 -2.80
N HIS A 182 -0.11 -19.23 -1.80
CA HIS A 182 -1.39 -19.92 -1.93
C HIS A 182 -2.60 -19.05 -1.55
N LYS A 183 -2.36 -17.88 -0.95
CA LYS A 183 -3.39 -16.88 -0.71
C LYS A 183 -3.67 -16.06 -1.96
N PRO A 184 -4.86 -15.47 -2.08
CA PRO A 184 -5.15 -14.51 -3.15
C PRO A 184 -4.15 -13.38 -3.20
N VAL A 185 -3.80 -12.95 -4.41
CA VAL A 185 -2.83 -11.88 -4.66
C VAL A 185 -3.50 -10.68 -5.32
N THR A 186 -3.36 -9.52 -4.71
CA THR A 186 -3.77 -8.23 -5.28
C THR A 186 -2.62 -7.59 -6.04
N ALA A 187 -2.86 -7.20 -7.30
CA ALA A 187 -1.96 -6.34 -8.06
C ALA A 187 -2.23 -4.86 -7.76
N VAL A 188 -1.17 -4.06 -7.58
CA VAL A 188 -1.26 -2.62 -7.32
C VAL A 188 -0.10 -1.85 -7.96
N GLY A 189 -0.36 -0.62 -8.37
CA GLY A 189 0.66 0.32 -8.86
C GLY A 189 0.60 0.59 -10.35
N GLY A 190 0.16 1.80 -10.71
CA GLY A 190 0.04 2.26 -12.09
C GLY A 190 -1.06 1.57 -12.90
N LEU A 191 -2.06 1.04 -12.20
CA LEU A 191 -3.20 0.32 -12.76
C LEU A 191 -4.36 1.33 -12.92
N GLU A 192 -4.76 1.62 -14.15
CA GLU A 192 -5.75 2.67 -14.46
C GLU A 192 -6.90 2.17 -15.34
N SER A 193 -6.76 1.01 -15.98
CA SER A 193 -7.76 0.47 -16.90
C SER A 193 -8.50 -0.71 -16.30
N LEU A 194 -9.84 -0.67 -16.32
CA LEU A 194 -10.67 -1.81 -15.89
C LEU A 194 -10.54 -2.99 -16.84
N GLN A 195 -10.37 -2.75 -18.15
CA GLN A 195 -10.12 -3.83 -19.10
C GLN A 195 -8.81 -4.55 -18.79
N ALA A 196 -7.75 -3.79 -18.44
CA ALA A 196 -6.48 -4.41 -18.02
C ALA A 196 -6.60 -5.20 -16.72
N ALA A 197 -7.52 -4.80 -15.81
CA ALA A 197 -7.85 -5.59 -14.62
C ALA A 197 -8.51 -6.92 -14.97
N GLU A 198 -9.51 -6.90 -15.85
CA GLU A 198 -10.18 -8.11 -16.34
C GLU A 198 -9.19 -9.06 -17.03
N ASP A 199 -8.37 -8.52 -17.93
CA ASP A 199 -7.37 -9.29 -18.66
C ASP A 199 -6.35 -9.94 -17.70
N ALA A 200 -5.85 -9.18 -16.73
CA ALA A 200 -4.87 -9.66 -15.74
C ALA A 200 -5.44 -10.78 -14.85
N ILE A 201 -6.71 -10.66 -14.45
CA ILE A 201 -7.39 -11.68 -13.65
C ILE A 201 -7.68 -12.91 -14.52
N ALA A 202 -8.20 -12.73 -15.73
CA ALA A 202 -8.48 -13.82 -16.66
C ALA A 202 -7.23 -14.63 -17.04
N GLU A 203 -6.09 -13.96 -17.17
CA GLU A 203 -4.79 -14.58 -17.43
C GLU A 203 -4.13 -15.19 -16.17
N GLY A 204 -4.76 -15.08 -15.00
CA GLY A 204 -4.25 -15.62 -13.74
C GLY A 204 -3.02 -14.89 -13.18
N LYS A 205 -2.78 -13.63 -13.59
CA LYS A 205 -1.67 -12.81 -13.10
C LYS A 205 -1.90 -12.28 -11.68
N CYS A 206 -3.17 -12.07 -11.33
CA CYS A 206 -3.59 -11.68 -9.99
C CYS A 206 -5.02 -12.19 -9.73
N ASP A 207 -5.47 -12.12 -8.47
CA ASP A 207 -6.84 -12.45 -8.09
C ASP A 207 -7.67 -11.18 -7.86
N PHE A 208 -7.01 -10.10 -7.46
CA PHE A 208 -7.59 -8.78 -7.26
C PHE A 208 -6.73 -7.69 -7.90
N PHE A 209 -7.37 -6.57 -8.17
CA PHE A 209 -6.77 -5.44 -8.84
C PHE A 209 -7.07 -4.15 -8.07
N ALA A 210 -6.06 -3.52 -7.47
CA ALA A 210 -6.23 -2.32 -6.67
C ALA A 210 -5.93 -1.05 -7.46
N VAL A 211 -6.89 -0.14 -7.47
CA VAL A 211 -6.77 1.19 -8.08
C VAL A 211 -7.02 2.30 -7.06
N ALA A 212 -6.23 3.35 -7.11
CA ALA A 212 -6.42 4.52 -6.25
C ALA A 212 -6.58 5.79 -7.08
N ARG A 213 -5.55 6.17 -7.85
CA ARG A 213 -5.56 7.42 -8.62
C ARG A 213 -6.63 7.46 -9.72
N GLN A 214 -7.06 6.31 -10.24
CA GLN A 214 -8.19 6.23 -11.16
C GLN A 214 -9.49 6.69 -10.47
N LEU A 215 -9.72 6.30 -9.22
CA LEU A 215 -10.91 6.73 -8.45
C LEU A 215 -10.84 8.20 -8.02
N ILE A 216 -9.65 8.80 -7.98
CA ILE A 216 -9.50 10.26 -7.80
C ILE A 216 -9.86 10.98 -9.11
N ALA A 217 -9.45 10.43 -10.25
CA ALA A 217 -9.76 10.99 -11.57
C ALA A 217 -11.26 10.88 -11.90
N ASP A 218 -11.85 9.75 -11.57
CA ASP A 218 -13.27 9.46 -11.77
C ASP A 218 -13.81 8.54 -10.67
N PRO A 219 -14.45 9.09 -9.63
CA PRO A 219 -15.01 8.29 -8.53
C PRO A 219 -16.07 7.27 -8.97
N GLU A 220 -16.74 7.51 -10.10
CA GLU A 220 -17.76 6.62 -10.64
C GLU A 220 -17.22 5.53 -11.57
N THR A 221 -15.90 5.39 -11.70
CA THR A 221 -15.24 4.43 -12.62
C THR A 221 -15.89 3.04 -12.56
N ILE A 222 -16.01 2.45 -11.38
CA ILE A 222 -16.57 1.10 -11.20
C ILE A 222 -18.04 1.06 -11.57
N LYS A 223 -18.81 2.07 -11.11
CA LYS A 223 -20.23 2.15 -11.41
C LYS A 223 -20.50 2.29 -12.91
N LYS A 224 -19.73 3.16 -13.60
CA LYS A 224 -19.81 3.32 -15.07
C LYS A 224 -19.54 2.02 -15.82
N ALA A 225 -18.55 1.24 -15.36
CA ALA A 225 -18.25 -0.06 -15.95
C ALA A 225 -19.41 -1.05 -15.78
N ILE A 226 -19.95 -1.17 -14.56
CA ILE A 226 -21.10 -2.06 -14.26
C ILE A 226 -22.32 -1.66 -15.11
N ASP A 227 -22.56 -0.35 -15.29
CA ASP A 227 -23.67 0.18 -16.08
C ASP A 227 -23.46 0.06 -17.60
N GLY A 228 -22.34 -0.55 -18.07
CA GLY A 228 -22.01 -0.66 -19.50
C GLY A 228 -21.57 0.65 -20.14
N ARG A 229 -21.14 1.62 -19.34
CA ARG A 229 -20.70 2.98 -19.76
C ARG A 229 -19.19 3.17 -19.56
N ALA A 230 -18.40 2.12 -19.84
CA ALA A 230 -16.93 2.17 -19.66
C ALA A 230 -16.27 3.31 -20.49
N ASP A 231 -16.84 3.64 -21.65
CA ASP A 231 -16.37 4.74 -22.50
C ASP A 231 -16.58 6.14 -21.88
N ASP A 232 -17.39 6.23 -20.83
CA ASP A 232 -17.62 7.47 -20.09
C ASP A 232 -16.61 7.69 -18.95
N VAL A 233 -15.75 6.73 -18.71
CA VAL A 233 -14.74 6.82 -17.65
C VAL A 233 -13.67 7.85 -18.04
N VAL A 234 -13.42 8.81 -17.13
CA VAL A 234 -12.32 9.76 -17.27
C VAL A 234 -11.02 9.09 -16.77
N PRO A 235 -10.07 8.78 -17.66
CA PRO A 235 -8.87 8.04 -17.27
C PRO A 235 -7.90 8.89 -16.45
N CYS A 236 -7.26 8.28 -15.47
CA CYS A 236 -6.13 8.88 -14.77
C CYS A 236 -4.92 8.96 -15.71
N ILE A 237 -4.40 10.16 -15.92
CA ILE A 237 -3.22 10.40 -16.80
C ILE A 237 -1.88 10.21 -16.08
N LYS A 238 -1.85 9.70 -14.86
CA LYS A 238 -0.65 9.45 -14.04
C LYS A 238 0.32 10.64 -13.94
N CYS A 239 -0.21 11.86 -13.95
CA CYS A 239 0.56 13.12 -13.91
C CYS A 239 1.15 13.46 -12.55
N MET A 240 0.83 12.70 -11.50
CA MET A 240 1.27 12.87 -10.11
C MET A 240 0.77 14.14 -9.40
N ARG A 241 -0.15 14.93 -9.98
CA ARG A 241 -0.65 16.16 -9.37
C ARG A 241 -1.26 15.95 -7.98
N CYS A 242 -2.04 14.87 -7.81
CA CYS A 242 -2.64 14.53 -6.51
C CYS A 242 -1.58 14.15 -5.45
N HIS A 243 -0.52 13.44 -5.86
CA HIS A 243 0.60 13.09 -4.98
C HIS A 243 1.42 14.34 -4.59
N ASP A 244 1.76 15.17 -5.56
CA ASP A 244 2.50 16.41 -5.37
C ASP A 244 1.81 17.35 -4.37
N SER A 245 0.51 17.58 -4.56
CA SER A 245 -0.27 18.41 -3.65
C SER A 245 -0.31 17.88 -2.21
N THR A 246 -0.32 16.55 -2.04
CA THR A 246 -0.31 15.93 -0.71
C THR A 246 1.07 16.03 -0.04
N VAL A 247 2.14 15.75 -0.79
CA VAL A 247 3.52 15.76 -0.26
C VAL A 247 3.97 17.17 0.16
N TYR A 248 3.63 18.18 -0.64
CA TYR A 248 4.03 19.56 -0.37
C TYR A 248 3.01 20.38 0.43
N GLY A 249 1.98 19.73 0.98
CA GLY A 249 1.00 20.39 1.84
C GLY A 249 0.09 21.40 1.11
N HIS A 250 -0.04 21.26 -0.20
CA HIS A 250 -0.98 22.03 -0.99
C HIS A 250 -2.39 21.44 -0.91
N HIS A 251 -3.39 22.21 -1.33
CA HIS A 251 -4.74 21.69 -1.48
C HIS A 251 -4.77 20.52 -2.46
N PHE A 252 -5.45 19.43 -2.07
CA PHE A 252 -5.56 18.21 -2.86
C PHE A 252 -6.23 18.51 -4.22
N GLN A 253 -5.63 18.06 -5.31
CA GLN A 253 -6.05 18.38 -6.68
C GLN A 253 -5.85 17.20 -7.64
N CYS A 254 -6.68 17.16 -8.67
CA CYS A 254 -6.50 16.26 -9.80
C CYS A 254 -6.53 17.07 -11.11
N SER A 255 -5.65 16.73 -12.08
CA SER A 255 -5.58 17.44 -13.36
C SER A 255 -6.78 17.17 -14.28
N VAL A 256 -7.51 16.09 -14.07
CA VAL A 256 -8.66 15.68 -14.90
C VAL A 256 -9.98 15.66 -14.13
N ASN A 257 -9.95 15.86 -12.82
CA ASN A 257 -11.14 15.98 -11.98
C ASN A 257 -11.11 17.32 -11.22
N PRO A 258 -11.82 18.34 -11.70
CA PRO A 258 -11.79 19.67 -11.10
C PRO A 258 -12.42 19.73 -9.70
N THR A 259 -13.23 18.73 -9.32
CA THR A 259 -13.87 18.68 -8.01
C THR A 259 -13.05 17.98 -6.94
N ALA A 260 -11.95 17.31 -7.32
CA ALA A 260 -11.14 16.55 -6.37
C ALA A 260 -10.61 17.41 -5.22
N GLY A 261 -10.99 17.05 -3.98
CA GLY A 261 -10.68 17.81 -2.76
C GLY A 261 -11.57 19.05 -2.54
N LEU A 262 -12.55 19.29 -3.40
CA LEU A 262 -13.49 20.41 -3.34
C LEU A 262 -14.94 19.96 -3.43
N GLU A 263 -15.21 18.68 -3.25
CA GLU A 263 -16.52 18.06 -3.49
C GLU A 263 -17.65 18.77 -2.73
N ASN A 264 -17.39 19.18 -1.50
CA ASN A 264 -18.36 19.89 -0.68
C ASN A 264 -18.46 21.41 -0.97
N SER A 265 -17.51 21.97 -1.71
CA SER A 265 -17.40 23.41 -1.92
C SER A 265 -17.94 23.84 -3.30
N ILE A 266 -17.57 23.11 -4.36
CA ILE A 266 -17.83 23.53 -5.75
C ILE A 266 -18.57 22.50 -6.60
N ALA A 267 -18.83 21.28 -6.09
CA ALA A 267 -19.49 20.24 -6.89
C ALA A 267 -20.83 20.70 -7.48
N HIS A 268 -21.56 21.54 -6.77
CA HIS A 268 -22.83 22.13 -7.25
C HIS A 268 -22.67 23.13 -8.40
N LEU A 269 -21.46 23.64 -8.64
CA LEU A 269 -21.14 24.56 -9.75
C LEU A 269 -20.72 23.81 -11.01
N VAL A 270 -20.35 22.53 -10.87
CA VAL A 270 -19.93 21.70 -12.01
C VAL A 270 -21.18 21.07 -12.62
N GLN A 271 -21.66 21.65 -13.72
CA GLN A 271 -22.79 21.10 -14.47
C GLN A 271 -22.30 20.01 -15.45
N PRO A 272 -23.04 18.89 -15.55
CA PRO A 272 -22.79 17.93 -16.62
C PRO A 272 -22.95 18.61 -17.98
N VAL A 273 -21.94 18.52 -18.82
CA VAL A 273 -22.04 18.99 -20.20
C VAL A 273 -22.64 17.86 -21.03
N GLU A 274 -23.74 18.14 -21.75
CA GLU A 274 -24.27 17.19 -22.72
C GLU A 274 -23.18 16.86 -23.75
N ARG A 275 -22.88 15.56 -23.91
CA ARG A 275 -21.95 15.12 -24.95
C ARG A 275 -22.50 15.47 -26.31
N VAL A 276 -21.82 16.34 -27.02
CA VAL A 276 -22.04 16.53 -28.44
C VAL A 276 -21.58 15.26 -29.15
N LYS A 277 -22.53 14.45 -29.63
CA LYS A 277 -22.19 13.32 -30.49
C LYS A 277 -21.45 13.89 -31.69
N LYS A 278 -20.19 13.49 -31.87
CA LYS A 278 -19.43 13.76 -33.09
C LYS A 278 -19.93 12.87 -34.21
#